data_1ae5e68b19708b919f4b23f9c8e9bf79
#
_entry.id   1ae5e68b19708b919f4b23f9c8e9bf79
#
_cell.length_a   1.000
_cell.length_b   1.000
_cell.length_c   1.000
_cell.angle_alpha   90.00
_cell.angle_beta   90.00
_cell.angle_gamma   90.00
#
_symmetry.space_group_name_H-M   'P 1'
#
loop_
_entity.id
_entity.type
_entity.pdbx_description
1 polymer ?
#
loop_
_entity_poly.entity_id
_entity_poly.type
_entity_poly.pdbx_seq_one_letter_code
_entity_poly.pdbx_strand_id
1 'polypeptide(L)' 'MPKKILGLIPIRYNSKRLHGKALLYIDHLPMVVHVYRRTKMSNLLDDVIVCCENKKVYEVLKKYNCKSIF' A
#
# COMPACT_ATOMS: atom_id res chain seq x y z
N MET A 1 17.76 -23.16 0.32
CA MET A 1 16.75 -22.37 -0.37
C MET A 1 16.62 -20.99 0.23
N PRO A 2 16.68 -19.96 -0.59
CA PRO A 2 16.48 -18.62 -0.08
C PRO A 2 15.06 -18.46 0.44
N LYS A 3 14.93 -17.89 1.62
CA LYS A 3 13.62 -17.56 2.18
C LYS A 3 13.06 -16.34 1.47
N LYS A 4 11.79 -16.39 1.11
CA LYS A 4 11.14 -15.20 0.58
C LYS A 4 10.80 -14.24 1.70
N ILE A 5 11.14 -12.98 1.49
CA ILE A 5 10.84 -11.92 2.44
C ILE A 5 9.66 -11.11 1.88
N LEU A 6 8.57 -11.12 2.62
CA LEU A 6 7.35 -10.42 2.21
C LEU A 6 7.16 -9.16 3.03
N GLY A 7 7.05 -8.03 2.34
CA GLY A 7 6.75 -6.76 3.00
C GLY A 7 5.24 -6.57 3.11
N LEU A 8 4.76 -6.31 4.32
CA LEU A 8 3.34 -6.02 4.56
C LEU A 8 3.17 -4.56 4.94
N ILE A 9 2.27 -3.87 4.26
CA ILE A 9 1.98 -2.47 4.54
C ILE A 9 0.56 -2.36 5.08
N PRO A 10 0.39 -2.19 6.40
CA PRO A 10 -0.94 -2.02 6.98
C PRO A 10 -1.44 -0.60 6.73
N ILE A 11 -2.64 -0.47 6.20
CA ILE A 11 -3.26 0.83 5.93
C ILE A 11 -4.59 0.94 6.65
N ARG A 12 -4.72 1.99 7.45
CA ARG A 12 -5.97 2.30 8.14
C ARG A 12 -6.57 3.58 7.55
N TYR A 13 -7.74 3.45 6.97
CA TYR A 13 -8.43 4.61 6.42
C TYR A 13 -8.90 5.57 7.51
N ASN A 14 -9.44 5.02 8.61
CA ASN A 14 -10.04 5.80 9.69
C ASN A 14 -9.09 6.09 10.83
N SER A 15 -7.89 6.51 10.51
CA SER A 15 -6.96 6.93 11.54
C SER A 15 -7.47 8.24 12.18
N LYS A 16 -7.35 8.36 13.49
CA LYS A 16 -7.85 9.52 14.22
C LYS A 16 -7.22 10.84 13.77
N ARG A 17 -5.96 10.80 13.37
CA ARG A 17 -5.22 12.01 12.98
C ARG A 17 -5.30 12.31 11.49
N LEU A 18 -5.42 11.29 10.66
CA LEU A 18 -5.23 11.44 9.23
C LEU A 18 -6.31 10.68 8.46
N HIS A 19 -7.54 10.98 8.79
CA HIS A 19 -8.69 10.37 8.16
C HIS A 19 -8.62 10.50 6.63
N GLY A 20 -8.62 9.36 5.93
CA GLY A 20 -8.55 9.36 4.49
C GLY A 20 -7.19 9.69 3.89
N LYS A 21 -6.14 9.82 4.69
CA LYS A 21 -4.82 10.21 4.21
C LYS A 21 -4.24 9.25 3.17
N ALA A 22 -4.56 7.97 3.29
CA ALA A 22 -4.06 6.97 2.34
C ALA A 22 -4.48 7.29 0.90
N LEU A 23 -5.59 8.00 0.70
CA LEU A 23 -6.10 8.37 -0.60
C LEU A 23 -5.78 9.80 -1.03
N LEU A 24 -5.02 10.55 -0.22
CA LEU A 24 -4.58 11.89 -0.61
C LEU A 24 -3.59 11.77 -1.77
N TYR A 25 -3.79 12.62 -2.76
CA TYR A 25 -2.91 12.65 -3.93
C TYR A 25 -1.67 13.47 -3.68
N ILE A 26 -0.52 12.91 -4.00
CA ILE A 26 0.77 13.58 -3.96
C ILE A 26 1.42 13.30 -5.30
N ASP A 27 1.78 14.35 -6.06
CA ASP A 27 2.38 14.21 -7.38
C ASP A 27 1.58 13.27 -8.29
N HIS A 28 0.25 13.50 -8.34
CA HIS A 28 -0.68 12.78 -9.21
C HIS A 28 -0.94 11.32 -8.82
N LEU A 29 -0.43 10.87 -7.67
CA LEU A 29 -0.67 9.51 -7.18
C LEU A 29 -1.17 9.53 -5.74
N PRO A 30 -2.08 8.63 -5.39
CA PRO A 30 -2.49 8.50 -3.99
C PRO A 30 -1.29 8.14 -3.11
N MET A 31 -1.29 8.64 -1.88
CA MET A 31 -0.20 8.39 -0.96
C MET A 31 0.10 6.90 -0.77
N VAL A 32 -0.94 6.07 -0.69
CA VAL A 32 -0.76 4.63 -0.49
C VAL A 32 0.03 4.00 -1.65
N VAL A 33 -0.15 4.52 -2.87
CA VAL A 33 0.58 4.02 -4.05
C VAL A 33 2.05 4.42 -3.95
N HIS A 34 2.34 5.63 -3.48
CA HIS A 34 3.73 6.06 -3.26
C HIS A 34 4.43 5.15 -2.26
N VAL A 35 3.76 4.85 -1.14
CA VAL A 35 4.32 3.97 -0.11
C VAL A 35 4.61 2.59 -0.68
N TYR A 36 3.66 2.05 -1.44
CA TYR A 36 3.82 0.74 -2.07
C TYR A 36 5.03 0.71 -3.01
N ARG A 37 5.12 1.69 -3.89
CA ARG A 37 6.21 1.75 -4.86
C ARG A 37 7.57 1.90 -4.19
N ARG A 38 7.64 2.75 -3.18
CA ARG A 38 8.88 2.97 -2.44
C ARG A 38 9.32 1.69 -1.72
N THR A 39 8.39 1.01 -1.07
CA THR A 39 8.69 -0.25 -0.38
C THR A 39 9.14 -1.32 -1.36
N LYS A 40 8.51 -1.37 -2.53
CA LYS A 40 8.86 -2.37 -3.54
C LYS A 40 10.25 -2.15 -4.13
N MET A 41 10.80 -0.96 -4.01
CA MET A 41 12.16 -0.68 -4.47
C MET A 41 13.24 -1.29 -3.58
N SER A 42 12.87 -1.81 -2.41
CA SER A 42 13.84 -2.44 -1.52
C SER A 42 14.32 -3.78 -2.09
N ASN A 43 15.63 -3.93 -2.17
CA ASN A 43 16.23 -5.17 -2.67
C ASN A 43 16.15 -6.32 -1.67
N LEU A 44 15.75 -6.01 -0.43
CA LEU A 44 15.66 -7.01 0.63
C LEU A 44 14.32 -7.75 0.63
N LEU A 45 13.35 -7.24 -0.13
CA LEU A 45 12.00 -7.81 -0.18
C LEU A 45 11.75 -8.52 -1.49
N ASP A 46 11.18 -9.70 -1.41
CA ASP A 46 10.80 -10.47 -2.60
C ASP A 46 9.46 -10.00 -3.14
N ASP A 47 8.57 -9.54 -2.27
CA ASP A 47 7.27 -9.03 -2.67
C ASP A 47 6.73 -8.08 -1.62
N VAL A 48 5.71 -7.31 -1.99
CA VAL A 48 5.07 -6.35 -1.09
C VAL A 48 3.56 -6.46 -1.26
N ILE A 49 2.84 -6.53 -0.15
CA ILE A 49 1.38 -6.60 -0.15
C ILE A 49 0.83 -5.55 0.81
N VAL A 50 -0.16 -4.80 0.35
CA VAL A 50 -0.86 -3.82 1.17
C VAL A 50 -2.05 -4.48 1.83
N CYS A 51 -2.14 -4.37 3.16
CA CYS A 51 -3.27 -4.87 3.92
C CYS A 51 -4.19 -3.70 4.22
N CYS A 52 -5.42 -3.71 3.70
CA CYS A 52 -6.34 -2.62 3.89
C CYS A 52 -7.68 -3.08 4.45
N GLU A 53 -8.30 -2.23 5.25
CA GLU A 53 -9.60 -2.49 5.85
C GLU A 53 -10.73 -1.74 5.14
N ASN A 54 -10.38 -0.88 4.20
CA ASN A 54 -11.34 -0.02 3.53
C ASN A 54 -11.45 -0.38 2.06
N LYS A 55 -12.67 -0.57 1.60
CA LYS A 55 -12.92 -0.97 0.21
C LYS A 55 -12.45 0.08 -0.79
N LYS A 56 -12.57 1.36 -0.46
CA LYS A 56 -12.13 2.44 -1.35
C LYS A 56 -10.62 2.38 -1.57
N VAL A 57 -9.86 2.13 -0.51
CA VAL A 57 -8.41 1.98 -0.60
C VAL A 57 -8.07 0.76 -1.44
N TYR A 58 -8.76 -0.35 -1.21
CA TYR A 58 -8.54 -1.57 -1.95
C TYR A 58 -8.77 -1.37 -3.46
N GLU A 59 -9.85 -0.69 -3.82
CA GLU A 59 -10.18 -0.42 -5.22
C GLU A 59 -9.11 0.47 -5.89
N VAL A 60 -8.62 1.48 -5.17
CA VAL A 60 -7.56 2.36 -5.67
C VAL A 60 -6.28 1.56 -5.90
N LEU A 61 -5.92 0.69 -4.96
CA LEU A 61 -4.72 -0.13 -5.12
C LEU A 61 -4.82 -1.04 -6.33
N LYS A 62 -5.98 -1.63 -6.56
CA LYS A 62 -6.19 -2.45 -7.75
C LYS A 62 -6.06 -1.64 -9.04
N LYS A 63 -6.56 -0.42 -9.04
CA LYS A 63 -6.47 0.46 -10.20
C LYS A 63 -5.02 0.73 -10.59
N TYR A 64 -4.13 0.85 -9.62
CA TYR A 64 -2.72 1.11 -9.87
C TYR A 64 -1.86 -0.15 -9.87
N ASN A 65 -2.48 -1.31 -9.94
CA ASN A 65 -1.79 -2.61 -9.99
C ASN A 65 -0.91 -2.88 -8.76
N CYS A 66 -1.34 -2.40 -7.61
CA CYS A 66 -0.66 -2.69 -6.36
C CYS A 66 -1.24 -3.97 -5.75
N LYS A 67 -0.38 -4.89 -5.33
CA LYS A 67 -0.84 -6.09 -4.64
C LYS A 67 -1.44 -5.72 -3.31
N SER A 68 -2.67 -6.15 -3.07
CA SER A 68 -3.38 -5.81 -1.84
C SER A 68 -4.33 -6.91 -1.42
N ILE A 69 -4.60 -6.97 -0.11
CA ILE A 69 -5.62 -7.86 0.45
C ILE A 69 -6.58 -7.02 1.27
N PHE A 70 -7.84 -7.43 1.23
CA PHE A 70 -8.94 -6.73 1.92
C PHE A 70 -9.28 -7.44 3.22
#